data_f0a3118290da2a5a0593bcbec2fc8e70
#
_entry.id   f0a3118290da2a5a0593bcbec2fc8e70
#
_cell.length_a   1.000
_cell.length_b   1.000
_cell.length_c   1.000
_cell.angle_alpha   90.00
_cell.angle_beta   90.00
_cell.angle_gamma   90.00
#
_symmetry.space_group_name_H-M   'P 1'
#
loop_
_entity.id
_entity.type
_entity.pdbx_description
1 polymer ?
#
loop_
_entity_poly.entity_id
_entity_poly.type
_entity_poly.pdbx_seq_one_letter_code
_entity_poly.pdbx_strand_id
1 'polypeptide(L)'
;TLTKGEYENCIFNSCNFADNDLSEFKFTDCIFNGCNLSLAKLNKTAFRDVKFKDCKMLGLRFDTCNEFGLSFSFDGCQLNHSSFYKTKIKKTVFKNSQLQETDFAEADLTNSVFDNCNLTQAVFDHTT
;
A
#
# COMPACT_ATOMS: atom_id res chain seq x y z
N THR A 1 10.43 17.14 5.06
CA THR A 1 10.92 15.75 5.01
C THR A 1 10.64 15.06 6.34
N LEU A 2 10.07 13.87 6.28
CA LEU A 2 9.73 13.12 7.49
C LEU A 2 10.98 12.42 8.03
N THR A 3 11.21 12.54 9.33
CA THR A 3 12.35 11.89 9.99
C THR A 3 12.07 10.40 10.17
N LYS A 4 13.05 9.55 9.84
CA LYS A 4 12.95 8.11 10.01
C LYS A 4 12.68 7.78 11.48
N GLY A 5 11.71 6.92 11.72
CA GLY A 5 11.32 6.51 13.05
C GLY A 5 10.02 5.76 13.08
N GLU A 6 9.40 5.74 14.26
CA GLU A 6 8.12 5.07 14.48
C GLU A 6 7.03 6.14 14.66
N TYR A 7 5.92 5.94 13.95
CA TYR A 7 4.77 6.84 13.97
C TYR A 7 3.54 6.04 14.35
N GLU A 8 2.91 6.41 15.46
CA GLU A 8 1.70 5.74 15.95
C GLU A 8 0.55 6.74 16.03
N ASN A 9 -0.64 6.31 15.59
CA ASN A 9 -1.86 7.11 15.67
C ASN A 9 -1.73 8.48 15.00
N CYS A 10 -0.95 8.56 13.92
CA CYS A 10 -0.71 9.81 13.20
C CYS A 10 -1.60 9.92 11.99
N ILE A 11 -1.97 11.15 11.64
CA ILE A 11 -2.71 11.45 10.43
C ILE A 11 -1.83 12.37 9.56
N PHE A 12 -1.58 11.92 8.33
CA PHE A 12 -0.81 12.69 7.36
C PHE A 12 -1.78 13.23 6.31
N ASN A 13 -2.01 14.53 6.30
CA ASN A 13 -2.94 15.17 5.37
C ASN A 13 -2.19 15.88 4.26
N SER A 14 -2.48 15.50 3.02
CA SER A 14 -1.98 16.17 1.81
C SER A 14 -0.46 16.31 1.77
N CYS A 15 0.25 15.34 2.32
CA CYS A 15 1.71 15.35 2.34
C CYS A 15 2.27 14.81 1.02
N ASN A 16 3.38 15.37 0.59
CA ASN A 16 4.08 14.88 -0.59
C ASN A 16 5.29 14.05 -0.17
N PHE A 17 5.19 12.73 -0.33
CA PHE A 17 6.25 11.77 -0.07
C PHE A 17 6.75 11.12 -1.38
N ALA A 18 6.41 11.70 -2.53
CA ALA A 18 6.81 11.14 -3.82
C ALA A 18 8.34 11.03 -3.90
N ASP A 19 8.81 9.89 -4.39
CA ASP A 19 10.23 9.57 -4.53
C ASP A 19 11.03 9.58 -3.22
N ASN A 20 10.38 9.74 -2.08
CA ASN A 20 11.06 9.74 -0.78
C ASN A 20 11.49 8.33 -0.39
N ASP A 21 12.54 8.24 0.39
CA ASP A 21 12.99 6.97 0.95
C ASP A 21 12.32 6.78 2.32
N LEU A 22 11.33 5.90 2.37
CA LEU A 22 10.62 5.55 3.60
C LEU A 22 11.07 4.19 4.13
N SER A 23 12.23 3.71 3.67
CA SER A 23 12.76 2.42 4.11
C SER A 23 12.96 2.39 5.62
N GLU A 24 12.52 1.28 6.23
CA GLU A 24 12.60 1.02 7.65
C GLU A 24 11.80 1.97 8.56
N PHE A 25 10.99 2.86 7.99
CA PHE A 25 9.99 3.59 8.79
C PHE A 25 8.95 2.60 9.30
N LYS A 26 8.34 2.92 10.45
CA LYS A 26 7.25 2.11 11.02
C LYS A 26 6.03 2.98 11.22
N PHE A 27 4.92 2.56 10.64
CA PHE A 27 3.64 3.25 10.77
C PHE A 27 2.63 2.26 11.38
N THR A 28 2.07 2.62 12.52
CA THR A 28 1.05 1.82 13.20
C THR A 28 -0.18 2.68 13.47
N ASP A 29 -1.35 2.19 13.11
CA ASP A 29 -2.62 2.90 13.29
C ASP A 29 -2.59 4.33 12.70
N CYS A 30 -1.93 4.48 11.56
CA CYS A 30 -1.80 5.76 10.87
C CYS A 30 -2.80 5.87 9.72
N ILE A 31 -3.12 7.12 9.36
CA ILE A 31 -3.97 7.42 8.22
C ILE A 31 -3.21 8.37 7.30
N PHE A 32 -3.10 8.00 6.03
CA PHE A 32 -2.58 8.87 4.98
C PHE A 32 -3.76 9.34 4.15
N ASN A 33 -4.05 10.62 4.19
CA ASN A 33 -5.22 11.23 3.54
C ASN A 33 -4.76 12.23 2.48
N GLY A 34 -5.06 11.95 1.22
CA GLY A 34 -4.71 12.84 0.11
C GLY A 34 -3.22 13.00 -0.12
N CYS A 35 -2.42 12.03 0.28
CA CYS A 35 -0.96 12.09 0.14
C CYS A 35 -0.50 11.54 -1.20
N ASN A 36 0.68 11.97 -1.64
CA ASN A 36 1.37 11.43 -2.80
C ASN A 36 2.57 10.63 -2.33
N LEU A 37 2.53 9.30 -2.51
CA LEU A 37 3.62 8.39 -2.17
C LEU A 37 4.21 7.72 -3.41
N SER A 38 3.89 8.20 -4.59
CA SER A 38 4.33 7.56 -5.84
C SER A 38 5.84 7.38 -5.87
N LEU A 39 6.27 6.17 -6.22
CA LEU A 39 7.68 5.79 -6.35
C LEU A 39 8.50 5.94 -5.06
N ALA A 40 7.87 6.06 -3.90
CA ALA A 40 8.58 6.04 -2.62
C ALA A 40 9.25 4.67 -2.43
N LYS A 41 10.41 4.66 -1.79
CA LYS A 41 11.10 3.41 -1.45
C LYS A 41 10.55 2.88 -0.15
N LEU A 42 10.16 1.60 -0.14
CA LEU A 42 9.48 0.96 0.97
C LEU A 42 10.26 -0.24 1.53
N ASN A 43 11.58 -0.28 1.35
CA ASN A 43 12.37 -1.43 1.79
C ASN A 43 12.26 -1.60 3.31
N LYS A 44 11.67 -2.73 3.74
CA LYS A 44 11.46 -3.05 5.16
C LYS A 44 10.60 -2.02 5.90
N THR A 45 9.85 -1.20 5.18
CA THR A 45 8.86 -0.31 5.79
C THR A 45 7.76 -1.14 6.44
N ALA A 46 7.43 -0.83 7.68
CA ALA A 46 6.35 -1.53 8.39
C ALA A 46 5.06 -0.71 8.30
N PHE A 47 4.01 -1.35 7.79
CA PHE A 47 2.66 -0.80 7.81
C PHE A 47 1.78 -1.75 8.64
N ARG A 48 1.28 -1.27 9.76
CA ARG A 48 0.40 -2.04 10.64
C ARG A 48 -0.88 -1.25 10.89
N ASP A 49 -2.01 -1.80 10.45
CA ASP A 49 -3.31 -1.15 10.57
C ASP A 49 -3.30 0.28 10.01
N VAL A 50 -2.77 0.43 8.80
CA VAL A 50 -2.63 1.73 8.13
C VAL A 50 -3.74 1.88 7.11
N LYS A 51 -4.35 3.07 7.06
CA LYS A 51 -5.38 3.40 6.08
C LYS A 51 -4.86 4.44 5.11
N PHE A 52 -5.03 4.16 3.82
CA PHE A 52 -4.70 5.10 2.75
C PHE A 52 -6.00 5.56 2.10
N LYS A 53 -6.27 6.85 2.15
CA LYS A 53 -7.46 7.44 1.55
C LYS A 53 -7.08 8.53 0.57
N ASP A 54 -7.65 8.43 -0.63
CA ASP A 54 -7.44 9.42 -1.70
C ASP A 54 -5.95 9.71 -1.98
N CYS A 55 -5.13 8.68 -1.90
CA CYS A 55 -3.68 8.81 -2.10
C CYS A 55 -3.27 8.43 -3.51
N LYS A 56 -2.25 9.12 -4.01
CA LYS A 56 -1.58 8.76 -5.25
C LYS A 56 -0.36 7.92 -4.90
N MET A 57 -0.37 6.65 -5.36
CA MET A 57 0.58 5.64 -4.91
C MET A 57 1.08 4.80 -6.09
N LEU A 58 1.52 5.46 -7.15
CA LEU A 58 1.94 4.77 -8.38
C LEU A 58 3.27 4.05 -8.19
N GLY A 59 3.35 2.83 -8.70
CA GLY A 59 4.62 2.11 -8.79
C GLY A 59 5.25 1.73 -7.46
N LEU A 60 4.45 1.54 -6.41
CA LEU A 60 5.00 1.16 -5.10
C LEU A 60 5.30 -0.33 -5.02
N ARG A 61 6.41 -0.67 -4.40
CA ARG A 61 6.87 -2.03 -4.21
C ARG A 61 6.54 -2.51 -2.81
N PHE A 62 5.27 -2.85 -2.57
CA PHE A 62 4.83 -3.37 -1.26
C PHE A 62 5.47 -4.72 -0.96
N ASP A 63 5.93 -5.44 -1.97
CA ASP A 63 6.66 -6.70 -1.83
C ASP A 63 8.00 -6.53 -1.09
N THR A 64 8.53 -5.31 -1.01
CA THR A 64 9.77 -5.03 -0.27
C THR A 64 9.52 -4.63 1.18
N CYS A 65 8.26 -4.39 1.57
CA CYS A 65 7.90 -4.01 2.93
C CYS A 65 8.25 -5.08 3.95
N ASN A 66 8.32 -4.68 5.21
CA ASN A 66 8.41 -5.62 6.31
C ASN A 66 7.13 -6.46 6.32
N GLU A 67 7.27 -7.77 6.14
CA GLU A 67 6.13 -8.68 6.03
C GLU A 67 5.45 -8.95 7.38
N PHE A 68 6.13 -8.66 8.47
CA PHE A 68 5.64 -8.96 9.81
C PHE A 68 4.48 -8.04 10.18
N GLY A 69 3.28 -8.62 10.26
CA GLY A 69 2.09 -7.85 10.62
C GLY A 69 1.66 -6.84 9.56
N LEU A 70 2.06 -7.02 8.31
CA LEU A 70 1.69 -6.12 7.21
C LEU A 70 0.18 -6.05 7.08
N SER A 71 -0.39 -4.87 7.28
CA SER A 71 -1.84 -4.67 7.28
C SER A 71 -2.18 -3.25 6.87
N PHE A 72 -3.04 -3.11 5.88
CA PHE A 72 -3.47 -1.81 5.37
C PHE A 72 -4.81 -1.93 4.64
N SER A 73 -5.39 -0.78 4.34
CA SER A 73 -6.57 -0.70 3.48
C SER A 73 -6.47 0.53 2.58
N PHE A 74 -7.19 0.48 1.47
CA PHE A 74 -7.12 1.51 0.43
C PHE A 74 -8.53 1.94 0.04
N ASP A 75 -8.77 3.25 0.04
CA ASP A 75 -10.03 3.84 -0.42
C ASP A 75 -9.71 5.05 -1.30
N GLY A 76 -10.15 5.00 -2.56
CA GLY A 76 -9.92 6.10 -3.48
C GLY A 76 -8.48 6.29 -3.93
N CYS A 77 -7.66 5.25 -3.87
CA CYS A 77 -6.23 5.33 -4.16
C CYS A 77 -5.91 4.98 -5.61
N GLN A 78 -4.83 5.55 -6.11
CA GLN A 78 -4.24 5.21 -7.41
C GLN A 78 -3.00 4.35 -7.15
N LEU A 79 -3.14 3.05 -7.38
CA LEU A 79 -2.10 2.04 -7.11
C LEU A 79 -1.53 1.43 -8.40
N ASN A 80 -1.75 2.06 -9.53
CA ASN A 80 -1.34 1.53 -10.82
C ASN A 80 0.15 1.16 -10.82
N HIS A 81 0.49 0.04 -11.42
CA HIS A 81 1.86 -0.47 -11.55
C HIS A 81 2.55 -0.81 -10.23
N SER A 82 1.80 -0.92 -9.14
CA SER A 82 2.36 -1.33 -7.85
C SER A 82 2.51 -2.85 -7.79
N SER A 83 3.35 -3.35 -6.89
CA SER A 83 3.55 -4.78 -6.69
C SER A 83 3.23 -5.20 -5.27
N PHE A 84 2.40 -6.24 -5.16
CA PHE A 84 2.12 -6.98 -3.93
C PHE A 84 2.62 -8.43 -4.04
N TYR A 85 3.64 -8.65 -4.87
CA TYR A 85 4.18 -9.96 -5.17
C TYR A 85 4.58 -10.70 -3.89
N LYS A 86 4.07 -11.91 -3.71
CA LYS A 86 4.34 -12.78 -2.55
C LYS A 86 3.95 -12.19 -1.19
N THR A 87 3.16 -11.13 -1.15
CA THR A 87 2.72 -10.56 0.14
C THR A 87 1.61 -11.41 0.75
N LYS A 88 1.55 -11.40 2.08
CA LYS A 88 0.45 -12.03 2.82
C LYS A 88 -0.43 -10.92 3.36
N ILE A 89 -1.47 -10.60 2.63
CA ILE A 89 -2.35 -9.47 2.93
C ILE A 89 -3.81 -9.90 2.99
N LYS A 90 -4.08 -10.92 3.79
CA LYS A 90 -5.45 -11.40 4.00
C LYS A 90 -6.34 -10.27 4.52
N LYS A 91 -7.62 -10.31 4.14
CA LYS A 91 -8.64 -9.39 4.64
C LYS A 91 -8.36 -7.92 4.31
N THR A 92 -7.58 -7.65 3.28
CA THR A 92 -7.34 -6.28 2.82
C THR A 92 -8.54 -5.79 2.03
N VAL A 93 -8.96 -4.55 2.29
CA VAL A 93 -10.03 -3.90 1.54
C VAL A 93 -9.43 -2.92 0.54
N PHE A 94 -9.72 -3.15 -0.73
CA PHE A 94 -9.41 -2.22 -1.82
C PHE A 94 -10.74 -1.64 -2.30
N LYS A 95 -10.95 -0.36 -2.10
CA LYS A 95 -12.22 0.28 -2.41
C LYS A 95 -12.01 1.50 -3.28
N ASN A 96 -12.83 1.64 -4.33
CA ASN A 96 -12.80 2.81 -5.21
C ASN A 96 -11.39 3.14 -5.73
N SER A 97 -10.60 2.12 -6.04
CA SER A 97 -9.17 2.29 -6.33
C SER A 97 -8.82 1.86 -7.74
N GLN A 98 -7.75 2.47 -8.27
CA GLN A 98 -7.18 2.13 -9.57
C GLN A 98 -6.01 1.17 -9.36
N LEU A 99 -6.14 -0.02 -9.90
CA LEU A 99 -5.17 -1.12 -9.72
C LEU A 99 -4.71 -1.69 -11.07
N GLN A 100 -4.70 -0.86 -12.13
CA GLN A 100 -4.28 -1.33 -13.44
C GLN A 100 -2.82 -1.77 -13.40
N GLU A 101 -2.55 -2.92 -14.00
CA GLU A 101 -1.20 -3.48 -14.09
C GLU A 101 -0.53 -3.69 -12.74
N THR A 102 -1.32 -3.88 -11.69
CA THR A 102 -0.81 -4.23 -10.36
C THR A 102 -0.45 -5.71 -10.33
N ASP A 103 0.68 -6.05 -9.71
CA ASP A 103 1.14 -7.42 -9.60
C ASP A 103 0.73 -8.02 -8.26
N PHE A 104 -0.18 -8.99 -8.29
CA PHE A 104 -0.60 -9.78 -7.14
C PHE A 104 -0.12 -11.24 -7.23
N ALA A 105 0.86 -11.52 -8.09
CA ALA A 105 1.34 -12.88 -8.26
C ALA A 105 1.80 -13.46 -6.93
N GLU A 106 1.39 -14.71 -6.66
CA GLU A 106 1.71 -15.45 -5.45
C GLU A 106 1.33 -14.75 -4.12
N ALA A 107 0.49 -13.73 -4.18
CA ALA A 107 -0.01 -13.05 -2.97
C ALA A 107 -1.12 -13.88 -2.31
N ASP A 108 -1.23 -13.78 -1.00
CA ASP A 108 -2.35 -14.35 -0.25
C ASP A 108 -3.37 -13.25 0.01
N LEU A 109 -4.45 -13.28 -0.73
CA LEU A 109 -5.56 -12.32 -0.67
C LEU A 109 -6.81 -12.93 -0.02
N THR A 110 -6.64 -13.97 0.77
CA THR A 110 -7.78 -14.65 1.39
C THR A 110 -8.68 -13.64 2.12
N ASN A 111 -9.98 -13.68 1.80
CA ASN A 111 -11.00 -12.79 2.38
C ASN A 111 -10.74 -11.30 2.14
N SER A 112 -9.92 -10.96 1.16
CA SER A 112 -9.77 -9.58 0.72
C SER A 112 -10.92 -9.17 -0.18
N VAL A 113 -11.19 -7.87 -0.25
CA VAL A 113 -12.32 -7.31 -0.99
C VAL A 113 -11.81 -6.30 -2.01
N PHE A 114 -12.27 -6.46 -3.25
CA PHE A 114 -12.09 -5.45 -4.31
C PHE A 114 -13.45 -4.87 -4.62
N ASP A 115 -13.74 -3.69 -4.08
CA ASP A 115 -15.03 -3.02 -4.25
C ASP A 115 -14.84 -1.79 -5.15
N ASN A 116 -15.49 -1.81 -6.31
CA ASN A 116 -15.44 -0.70 -7.27
C ASN A 116 -13.99 -0.35 -7.66
N CYS A 117 -13.22 -1.36 -8.06
CA CYS A 117 -11.82 -1.19 -8.45
C CYS A 117 -11.62 -1.48 -9.94
N ASN A 118 -10.65 -0.81 -10.55
CA ASN A 118 -10.22 -1.12 -11.91
C ASN A 118 -8.99 -2.03 -11.83
N LEU A 119 -9.16 -3.28 -12.24
CA LEU A 119 -8.13 -4.32 -12.19
C LEU A 119 -7.60 -4.68 -13.58
N THR A 120 -7.74 -3.79 -14.55
CA THR A 120 -7.32 -4.05 -15.93
C THR A 120 -5.83 -4.44 -15.95
N GLN A 121 -5.54 -5.61 -16.55
CA GLN A 121 -4.18 -6.14 -16.68
C GLN A 121 -3.47 -6.39 -15.35
N ALA A 122 -4.19 -6.47 -14.25
CA ALA A 122 -3.61 -6.93 -12.98
C ALA A 122 -3.24 -8.41 -13.10
N VAL A 123 -2.18 -8.82 -12.42
CA VAL A 123 -1.65 -10.18 -12.48
C VAL A 123 -2.01 -10.95 -11.23
N PHE A 124 -2.63 -12.13 -11.41
CA PHE A 124 -3.08 -13.00 -10.32
C PHE A 124 -2.53 -14.42 -10.43
N ASP A 125 -1.33 -14.59 -10.97
CA ASP A 125 -0.73 -15.90 -11.13
C ASP A 125 -0.43 -16.53 -9.77
N HIS A 126 -0.97 -17.74 -9.53
CA HIS A 126 -0.79 -18.47 -8.27
C HIS A 126 -1.21 -17.64 -7.04
N THR A 127 -2.16 -16.74 -7.21
CA THR A 127 -2.70 -15.91 -6.14
C THR A 127 -3.81 -16.68 -5.42
N THR A 128 -3.85 -16.57 -4.12
CA THR A 128 -4.87 -17.23 -3.31
C THR A 128 -6.03 -16.29 -3.02
#